data_0627d673d16d97616806aefad0fc9dbd
#
_entry.id   0627d673d16d97616806aefad0fc9dbd
#
_cell.length_a   1.000
_cell.length_b   1.000
_cell.length_c   1.000
_cell.angle_alpha   90.00
_cell.angle_beta   90.00
_cell.angle_gamma   90.00
#
_symmetry.space_group_name_H-M   'P 1'
#
loop_
_entity.id
_entity.type
_entity.pdbx_description
1 polymer ?
#
loop_
_entity_poly.entity_id
_entity_poly.type
_entity_poly.pdbx_seq_one_letter_code
_entity_poly.pdbx_strand_id
1 'polypeptide(L)'
;TEFEVHDHLDSRFDMLCLHMSLLMGRLRMLPEDVHKPLNQELFDHFFADMDFTLREMGVGDLGVGKRVRKMSEAFMGRLLAYTESLKRNNKKELALVLARNIRRSHDCNDVDRRMAEYVLESRDRLSAVSDNEMQAGTVDLVAILALHGDSHG
;
A
#
# COMPACT_ATOMS: atom_id res chain seq x y z
N THR A 1 16.04 -6.63 -19.03
CA THR A 1 15.26 -5.90 -20.03
C THR A 1 14.36 -4.87 -19.38
N GLU A 2 13.96 -3.87 -20.13
CA GLU A 2 13.05 -2.82 -19.68
C GLU A 2 11.72 -3.41 -19.16
N PHE A 3 11.25 -4.47 -19.77
CA PHE A 3 10.05 -5.21 -19.36
C PHE A 3 10.17 -5.87 -17.99
N GLU A 4 11.31 -6.48 -17.69
CA GLU A 4 11.57 -7.13 -16.40
C GLU A 4 11.59 -6.10 -15.26
N VAL A 5 12.18 -4.94 -15.50
CA VAL A 5 12.24 -3.84 -14.51
C VAL A 5 10.82 -3.31 -14.24
N HIS A 6 9.99 -3.15 -15.25
CA HIS A 6 8.60 -2.74 -15.11
C HIS A 6 7.77 -3.77 -14.33
N ASP A 7 7.93 -5.05 -14.62
CA ASP A 7 7.24 -6.14 -13.90
C ASP A 7 7.63 -6.16 -12.41
N HIS A 8 8.90 -5.98 -12.11
CA HIS A 8 9.38 -5.90 -10.72
C HIS A 8 8.82 -4.69 -9.99
N LEU A 9 8.76 -3.52 -10.63
CA LEU A 9 8.20 -2.31 -10.05
C LEU A 9 6.71 -2.50 -9.76
N ASP A 10 5.95 -3.05 -10.70
CA ASP A 10 4.51 -3.29 -10.54
C ASP A 10 4.22 -4.30 -9.43
N SER A 11 5.00 -5.38 -9.34
CA SER A 11 4.87 -6.38 -8.26
C SER A 11 5.17 -5.77 -6.89
N ARG A 12 6.22 -4.98 -6.78
CA ARG A 12 6.56 -4.27 -5.55
C ARG A 12 5.47 -3.28 -5.16
N PHE A 13 4.95 -2.54 -6.14
CA PHE A 13 3.86 -1.61 -5.93
C PHE A 13 2.61 -2.32 -5.40
N ASP A 14 2.23 -3.45 -5.98
CA ASP A 14 1.08 -4.24 -5.53
C ASP A 14 1.21 -4.68 -4.08
N MET A 15 2.38 -5.16 -3.69
CA MET A 15 2.65 -5.58 -2.31
C MET A 15 2.67 -4.39 -1.34
N LEU A 16 3.22 -3.26 -1.77
CA LEU A 16 3.21 -2.03 -0.97
C LEU A 16 1.79 -1.49 -0.79
N CYS A 17 0.95 -1.54 -1.82
CA CYS A 17 -0.46 -1.17 -1.72
C CYS A 17 -1.18 -2.02 -0.68
N LEU A 18 -0.93 -3.32 -0.67
CA LEU A 18 -1.54 -4.24 0.29
C LEU A 18 -1.16 -3.87 1.73
N HIS A 19 0.14 -3.70 1.99
CA HIS A 19 0.64 -3.37 3.32
C HIS A 19 0.23 -1.97 3.77
N MET A 20 0.26 -1.00 2.87
CA MET A 20 -0.23 0.36 3.15
C MET A 20 -1.73 0.35 3.49
N SER A 21 -2.52 -0.48 2.78
CA SER A 21 -3.95 -0.61 3.07
C SER A 21 -4.20 -1.17 4.47
N LEU A 22 -3.41 -2.14 4.90
CA LEU A 22 -3.48 -2.69 6.27
C LEU A 22 -3.14 -1.63 7.31
N LEU A 23 -2.04 -0.91 7.11
CA LEU A 23 -1.59 0.13 8.03
C LEU A 23 -2.60 1.28 8.11
N MET A 24 -3.00 1.82 6.97
CA MET A 24 -3.95 2.94 6.91
C MET A 24 -5.32 2.55 7.47
N GLY A 25 -5.75 1.31 7.25
CA GLY A 25 -6.98 0.77 7.83
C GLY A 25 -6.93 0.71 9.35
N ARG A 26 -5.79 0.28 9.91
CA ARG A 26 -5.60 0.26 11.38
C ARG A 26 -5.57 1.68 11.94
N LEU A 27 -4.91 2.61 11.28
CA LEU A 27 -4.82 4.01 11.72
C LEU A 27 -6.19 4.70 11.76
N ARG A 28 -7.13 4.31 10.89
CA ARG A 28 -8.50 4.84 10.91
C ARG A 28 -9.27 4.54 12.19
N MET A 29 -8.81 3.58 12.98
CA MET A 29 -9.38 3.29 14.30
C MET A 29 -8.95 4.30 15.36
N LEU A 30 -7.94 5.13 15.08
CA LEU A 30 -7.53 6.25 15.91
C LEU A 30 -8.53 7.43 15.73
N PRO A 31 -8.53 8.42 16.66
CA PRO A 31 -9.33 9.62 16.46
C PRO A 31 -9.07 10.30 15.13
N GLU A 32 -10.08 10.90 14.54
CA GLU A 32 -10.04 11.50 13.21
C GLU A 32 -8.96 12.57 13.05
N ASP A 33 -8.80 13.41 14.08
CA ASP A 33 -7.78 14.46 14.12
C ASP A 33 -6.35 13.91 14.18
N VAL A 34 -6.18 12.65 14.57
CA VAL A 34 -4.90 11.96 14.61
C VAL A 34 -4.65 11.20 13.29
N HIS A 35 -5.61 10.38 12.85
CA HIS A 35 -5.37 9.50 11.71
C HIS A 35 -5.36 10.22 10.37
N LYS A 36 -6.16 11.25 10.17
CA LYS A 36 -6.20 11.96 8.88
C LYS A 36 -4.85 12.57 8.48
N PRO A 37 -4.20 13.36 9.35
CA PRO A 37 -2.87 13.89 9.02
C PRO A 37 -1.82 12.80 8.79
N LEU A 38 -1.81 11.75 9.62
CA LEU A 38 -0.85 10.66 9.49
C LEU A 38 -1.02 9.90 8.18
N ASN A 39 -2.26 9.57 7.82
CA ASN A 39 -2.55 8.89 6.57
C ASN A 39 -2.17 9.74 5.36
N GLN A 40 -2.40 11.04 5.42
CA GLN A 40 -2.01 11.96 4.36
C GLN A 40 -0.49 12.03 4.21
N GLU A 41 0.26 12.13 5.30
CA GLU A 41 1.72 12.14 5.26
C GLU A 41 2.29 10.83 4.72
N LEU A 42 1.75 9.68 5.13
CA LEU A 42 2.15 8.39 4.58
C LEU A 42 1.93 8.32 3.08
N PHE A 43 0.77 8.74 2.62
CA PHE A 43 0.43 8.78 1.20
C PHE A 43 1.38 9.69 0.42
N ASP A 44 1.61 10.89 0.92
CA ASP A 44 2.46 11.88 0.25
C ASP A 44 3.91 11.40 0.12
N HIS A 45 4.48 10.85 1.18
CA HIS A 45 5.84 10.31 1.16
C HIS A 45 5.95 9.07 0.26
N PHE A 46 4.95 8.21 0.29
CA PHE A 46 4.94 7.02 -0.56
C PHE A 46 4.98 7.38 -2.04
N PHE A 47 4.14 8.33 -2.47
CA PHE A 47 4.09 8.74 -3.88
C PHE A 47 5.24 9.66 -4.27
N ALA A 48 5.81 10.42 -3.35
CA ALA A 48 7.08 11.14 -3.59
C ALA A 48 8.23 10.16 -3.85
N ASP A 49 8.29 9.06 -3.12
CA ASP A 49 9.28 8.00 -3.33
C ASP A 49 9.07 7.30 -4.67
N MET A 50 7.82 7.07 -5.08
CA MET A 50 7.51 6.50 -6.40
C MET A 50 7.94 7.44 -7.53
N ASP A 51 7.69 8.74 -7.41
CA ASP A 51 8.14 9.78 -8.35
C ASP A 51 9.67 9.71 -8.49
N PHE A 52 10.38 9.72 -7.38
CA PHE A 52 11.84 9.63 -7.36
C PHE A 52 12.33 8.35 -8.06
N THR A 53 11.75 7.21 -7.74
CA THR A 53 12.13 5.91 -8.33
C THR A 53 11.95 5.91 -9.84
N LEU A 54 10.85 6.46 -10.34
CA LEU A 54 10.60 6.56 -11.78
C LEU A 54 11.62 7.45 -12.49
N ARG A 55 12.01 8.57 -11.88
CA ARG A 55 13.03 9.46 -12.41
C ARG A 55 14.40 8.79 -12.45
N GLU A 56 14.75 8.05 -11.41
CA GLU A 56 15.98 7.24 -11.36
C GLU A 56 16.02 6.17 -12.47
N MET A 57 14.86 5.65 -12.87
CA MET A 57 14.73 4.71 -13.98
C MET A 57 14.77 5.37 -15.35
N GLY A 58 14.92 6.70 -15.41
CA GLY A 58 15.06 7.45 -16.67
C GLY A 58 13.75 7.90 -17.30
N VAL A 59 12.64 7.84 -16.56
CA VAL A 59 11.34 8.32 -17.05
C VAL A 59 11.35 9.86 -17.05
N GLY A 60 10.98 10.48 -18.18
CA GLY A 60 10.92 11.94 -18.31
C GLY A 60 9.77 12.57 -17.53
N ASP A 61 9.86 13.88 -17.28
CA ASP A 61 8.92 14.63 -16.42
C ASP A 61 7.44 14.42 -16.74
N LEU A 62 7.05 14.45 -18.01
CA LEU A 62 5.67 14.24 -18.43
C LEU A 62 5.22 12.80 -18.18
N GLY A 63 6.11 11.84 -18.43
CA GLY A 63 5.85 10.41 -18.19
C GLY A 63 5.70 10.09 -16.71
N VAL A 64 6.53 10.71 -15.85
CA VAL A 64 6.45 10.54 -14.38
C VAL A 64 5.09 11.00 -13.87
N GLY A 65 4.64 12.21 -14.27
CA GLY A 65 3.36 12.75 -13.83
C GLY A 65 2.17 11.85 -14.17
N LYS A 66 2.14 11.34 -15.41
CA LYS A 66 1.09 10.40 -15.85
C LYS A 66 1.13 9.08 -15.07
N ARG A 67 2.32 8.55 -14.87
CA ARG A 67 2.50 7.26 -14.21
C ARG A 67 2.14 7.32 -12.74
N VAL A 68 2.59 8.36 -12.03
CA VAL A 68 2.25 8.57 -10.62
C VAL A 68 0.74 8.75 -10.44
N ARG A 69 0.08 9.48 -11.34
CA ARG A 69 -1.38 9.62 -11.31
C ARG A 69 -2.09 8.27 -11.44
N LYS A 70 -1.70 7.44 -12.41
CA LYS A 70 -2.26 6.09 -12.59
C LYS A 70 -2.02 5.21 -11.37
N MET A 71 -0.83 5.27 -10.80
CA MET A 71 -0.49 4.51 -9.60
C MET A 71 -1.32 4.96 -8.40
N SER A 72 -1.55 6.27 -8.22
CA SER A 72 -2.38 6.77 -7.13
C SER A 72 -3.85 6.38 -7.29
N GLU A 73 -4.39 6.41 -8.50
CA GLU A 73 -5.74 5.95 -8.80
C GLU A 73 -5.87 4.44 -8.52
N ALA A 74 -4.89 3.64 -8.96
CA ALA A 74 -4.85 2.21 -8.70
C ALA A 74 -4.76 1.92 -7.19
N PHE A 75 -3.94 2.68 -6.46
CA PHE A 75 -3.82 2.56 -5.01
C PHE A 75 -5.16 2.81 -4.32
N MET A 76 -5.85 3.88 -4.67
CA MET A 76 -7.15 4.22 -4.06
C MET A 76 -8.20 3.13 -4.35
N GLY A 77 -8.23 2.60 -5.56
CA GLY A 77 -9.12 1.49 -5.93
C GLY A 77 -8.82 0.22 -5.14
N ARG A 78 -7.56 -0.12 -4.97
CA ARG A 78 -7.13 -1.29 -4.19
C ARG A 78 -7.39 -1.11 -2.71
N LEU A 79 -7.12 0.08 -2.16
CA LEU A 79 -7.42 0.41 -0.77
C LEU A 79 -8.90 0.19 -0.46
N LEU A 80 -9.79 0.65 -1.35
CA LEU A 80 -11.23 0.45 -1.21
C LEU A 80 -11.60 -1.03 -1.26
N ALA A 81 -11.08 -1.77 -2.24
CA ALA A 81 -11.38 -3.20 -2.41
C ALA A 81 -10.91 -4.02 -1.20
N TYR A 82 -9.69 -3.79 -0.71
CA TYR A 82 -9.17 -4.48 0.48
C TYR A 82 -9.95 -4.11 1.74
N THR A 83 -10.27 -2.83 1.93
CA THR A 83 -11.05 -2.35 3.07
C THR A 83 -12.42 -3.01 3.13
N GLU A 84 -13.13 -3.09 2.01
CA GLU A 84 -14.43 -3.73 1.91
C GLU A 84 -14.35 -5.23 2.20
N SER A 85 -13.38 -5.93 1.60
CA SER A 85 -13.19 -7.36 1.82
C SER A 85 -12.85 -7.69 3.27
N LEU A 86 -12.03 -6.87 3.92
CA LEU A 86 -11.64 -7.04 5.32
C LEU A 86 -12.83 -6.78 6.26
N LYS A 87 -13.67 -5.79 5.97
CA LYS A 87 -14.89 -5.52 6.75
C LYS A 87 -15.85 -6.69 6.74
N ARG A 88 -16.01 -7.35 5.59
CA ARG A 88 -16.87 -8.51 5.44
C ARG A 88 -16.28 -9.76 6.08
N ASN A 89 -15.00 -9.73 6.42
CA ASN A 89 -14.26 -10.85 6.98
C ASN A 89 -14.43 -12.15 6.17
N ASN A 90 -14.48 -12.02 4.85
CA ASN A 90 -14.71 -13.10 3.92
C ASN A 90 -13.40 -13.48 3.22
N LYS A 91 -12.78 -14.57 3.66
CA LYS A 91 -11.52 -15.09 3.15
C LYS A 91 -11.57 -15.39 1.65
N LYS A 92 -12.68 -15.98 1.17
CA LYS A 92 -12.84 -16.32 -0.26
C LYS A 92 -12.89 -15.07 -1.13
N GLU A 93 -13.64 -14.05 -0.71
CA GLU A 93 -13.71 -12.77 -1.42
C GLU A 93 -12.35 -12.07 -1.42
N LEU A 94 -11.67 -12.04 -0.28
CA LEU A 94 -10.34 -11.46 -0.17
C LEU A 94 -9.35 -12.16 -1.10
N ALA A 95 -9.37 -13.49 -1.15
CA ALA A 95 -8.51 -14.26 -2.05
C ALA A 95 -8.76 -13.92 -3.53
N LEU A 96 -10.02 -13.71 -3.93
CA LEU A 96 -10.36 -13.28 -5.28
C LEU A 96 -9.85 -11.86 -5.58
N VAL A 97 -9.98 -10.94 -4.64
CA VAL A 97 -9.45 -9.57 -4.78
C VAL A 97 -7.92 -9.60 -4.94
N LEU A 98 -7.24 -10.41 -4.13
CA LEU A 98 -5.79 -10.59 -4.21
C LEU A 98 -5.37 -11.21 -5.55
N ALA A 99 -6.09 -12.22 -6.02
CA ALA A 99 -5.83 -12.84 -7.32
C ALA A 99 -5.90 -11.80 -8.45
N ARG A 100 -6.93 -10.97 -8.47
CA ARG A 100 -7.10 -9.92 -9.47
C ARG A 100 -6.00 -8.85 -9.41
N ASN A 101 -5.69 -8.38 -8.20
CA ASN A 101 -4.81 -7.22 -8.01
C ASN A 101 -3.33 -7.58 -8.04
N ILE A 102 -2.95 -8.77 -7.60
CA ILE A 102 -1.55 -9.19 -7.52
C ILE A 102 -1.16 -10.07 -8.70
N ARG A 103 -1.91 -11.13 -8.96
CA ARG A 103 -1.63 -12.05 -10.08
C ARG A 103 -2.33 -11.67 -11.38
N ARG A 104 -3.25 -10.72 -11.33
CA ARG A 104 -4.08 -10.30 -12.48
C ARG A 104 -4.83 -11.47 -13.10
N SER A 105 -5.37 -12.33 -12.24
CA SER A 105 -6.13 -13.53 -12.61
C SER A 105 -7.56 -13.43 -12.10
N HIS A 106 -8.49 -14.02 -12.84
CA HIS A 106 -9.89 -14.16 -12.42
C HIS A 106 -10.10 -15.42 -11.58
N ASP A 107 -9.15 -16.35 -11.60
CA ASP A 107 -9.22 -17.60 -10.87
C ASP A 107 -8.34 -17.57 -9.63
N CYS A 108 -8.88 -18.02 -8.52
CA CYS A 108 -8.19 -18.12 -7.24
C CYS A 108 -7.43 -19.44 -7.14
N ASN A 109 -6.21 -19.39 -6.61
CA ASN A 109 -5.41 -20.60 -6.35
C ASN A 109 -4.96 -20.66 -4.88
N ASP A 110 -4.16 -21.67 -4.54
CA ASP A 110 -3.69 -21.86 -3.16
C ASP A 110 -2.79 -20.73 -2.67
N VAL A 111 -2.04 -20.09 -3.57
CA VAL A 111 -1.21 -18.92 -3.22
C VAL A 111 -2.09 -17.77 -2.77
N ASP A 112 -3.18 -17.50 -3.49
CA ASP A 112 -4.12 -16.42 -3.15
C ASP A 112 -4.80 -16.70 -1.81
N ARG A 113 -5.17 -17.94 -1.55
CA ARG A 113 -5.77 -18.35 -0.28
C ARG A 113 -4.81 -18.17 0.90
N ARG A 114 -3.54 -18.55 0.72
CA ARG A 114 -2.50 -18.35 1.75
C ARG A 114 -2.22 -16.87 1.96
N MET A 115 -2.22 -16.08 0.89
CA MET A 115 -2.07 -14.63 0.99
C MET A 115 -3.25 -14.01 1.75
N ALA A 116 -4.47 -14.47 1.52
CA ALA A 116 -5.64 -14.01 2.25
C ALA A 116 -5.54 -14.34 3.75
N GLU A 117 -5.06 -15.52 4.11
CA GLU A 117 -4.77 -15.89 5.50
C GLU A 117 -3.77 -14.95 6.12
N TYR A 118 -2.66 -14.68 5.43
CA TYR A 118 -1.63 -13.75 5.86
C TYR A 118 -2.20 -12.34 6.12
N VAL A 119 -3.03 -11.85 5.21
CA VAL A 119 -3.65 -10.51 5.34
C VAL A 119 -4.57 -10.45 6.54
N LEU A 120 -5.42 -11.45 6.74
CA LEU A 120 -6.34 -11.51 7.89
C LEU A 120 -5.59 -11.61 9.21
N GLU A 121 -4.54 -12.44 9.28
CA GLU A 121 -3.68 -12.54 10.46
C GLU A 121 -2.94 -11.23 10.75
N SER A 122 -2.44 -10.57 9.70
CA SER A 122 -1.75 -9.28 9.83
C SER A 122 -2.70 -8.20 10.35
N ARG A 123 -3.93 -8.16 9.86
CA ARG A 123 -4.96 -7.26 10.37
C ARG A 123 -5.20 -7.51 11.87
N ASP A 124 -5.35 -8.75 12.26
CA ASP A 124 -5.62 -9.12 13.64
C ASP A 124 -4.45 -8.76 14.57
N ARG A 125 -3.21 -8.96 14.12
CA ARG A 125 -2.00 -8.55 14.85
C ARG A 125 -1.94 -7.03 15.03
N LEU A 126 -2.24 -6.27 13.98
CA LEU A 126 -2.28 -4.81 14.05
C LEU A 126 -3.39 -4.33 15.00
N SER A 127 -4.53 -4.99 15.00
CA SER A 127 -5.63 -4.67 15.91
C SER A 127 -5.28 -4.91 17.38
N ALA A 128 -4.36 -5.82 17.66
CA ALA A 128 -3.88 -6.12 19.01
C ALA A 128 -2.85 -5.11 19.53
N VAL A 129 -2.24 -4.32 18.65
CA VAL A 129 -1.30 -3.25 19.02
C VAL A 129 -2.11 -2.07 19.58
N SER A 130 -1.64 -1.45 20.67
CA SER A 130 -2.34 -0.30 21.27
C SER A 130 -2.34 0.91 20.34
N ASP A 131 -3.31 1.78 20.51
CA ASP A 131 -3.42 3.01 19.71
C ASP A 131 -2.19 3.90 19.89
N ASN A 132 -1.66 4.02 21.10
CA ASN A 132 -0.45 4.79 21.37
C ASN A 132 0.78 4.24 20.64
N GLU A 133 0.95 2.92 20.64
CA GLU A 133 2.05 2.27 19.93
C GLU A 133 1.92 2.41 18.42
N MET A 134 0.69 2.30 17.89
CA MET A 134 0.42 2.50 16.47
C MET A 134 0.73 3.93 16.05
N GLN A 135 0.33 4.91 16.84
CA GLN A 135 0.61 6.32 16.55
C GLN A 135 2.11 6.60 16.58
N ALA A 136 2.80 6.18 17.63
CA ALA A 136 4.25 6.38 17.77
C ALA A 136 5.03 5.71 16.65
N GLY A 137 4.72 4.46 16.33
CA GLY A 137 5.38 3.72 15.25
C GLY A 137 5.15 4.35 13.87
N THR A 138 3.96 4.90 13.63
CA THR A 138 3.64 5.57 12.35
C THR A 138 4.38 6.90 12.24
N VAL A 139 4.45 7.68 13.30
CA VAL A 139 5.24 8.92 13.35
C VAL A 139 6.71 8.64 13.05
N ASP A 140 7.27 7.58 13.64
CA ASP A 140 8.65 7.16 13.38
C ASP A 140 8.84 6.74 11.93
N LEU A 141 7.90 6.00 11.34
CA LEU A 141 7.94 5.62 9.93
C LEU A 141 7.91 6.83 9.01
N VAL A 142 7.04 7.79 9.27
CA VAL A 142 6.95 9.04 8.50
C VAL A 142 8.27 9.82 8.56
N ALA A 143 8.88 9.90 9.74
CA ALA A 143 10.18 10.55 9.93
C ALA A 143 11.28 9.88 9.11
N ILE A 144 11.31 8.55 9.08
CA ILE A 144 12.27 7.78 8.26
C ILE A 144 12.06 8.07 6.77
N LEU A 145 10.82 8.07 6.30
CA LEU A 145 10.49 8.37 4.91
C LEU A 145 10.87 9.80 4.52
N ALA A 146 10.68 10.76 5.41
CA ALA A 146 11.07 12.15 5.20
C ALA A 146 12.59 12.29 5.05
N LEU A 147 13.39 11.58 5.87
CA LEU A 147 14.85 11.56 5.77
C LEU A 147 15.32 10.99 4.43
N HIS A 148 14.66 9.95 3.93
CA HIS A 148 14.95 9.41 2.60
C HIS A 148 14.63 10.43 1.50
N GLY A 149 13.55 11.17 1.61
CA GLY A 149 13.19 12.24 0.70
C GLY A 149 14.24 13.35 0.64
N ASP A 150 14.73 13.77 1.79
CA ASP A 150 15.76 14.81 1.91
C ASP A 150 17.12 14.36 1.34
N SER A 151 17.46 13.09 1.44
CA SER A 151 18.71 12.55 0.88
C SER A 151 18.69 12.46 -0.64
N HIS A 152 17.53 12.57 -1.27
CA HIS A 152 17.31 12.55 -2.72
C HIS A 152 17.28 13.96 -3.34
N GLY A 153 17.31 14.99 -2.52
CA GLY A 153 17.31 16.40 -2.93
C GLY A 153 18.67 16.86 -3.54
#